data_7263f63855c6291e97b4d68f44c66582
#
_entry.id   7263f63855c6291e97b4d68f44c66582
#
_cell.length_a   1.000
_cell.length_b   1.000
_cell.length_c   1.000
_cell.angle_alpha   90.00
_cell.angle_beta   90.00
_cell.angle_gamma   90.00
#
_symmetry.space_group_name_H-M   'P 1'
#
loop_
_entity.id
_entity.type
_entity.pdbx_description
1 polymer ?
#
loop_
_entity_poly.entity_id
_entity_poly.type
_entity_poly.pdbx_seq_one_letter_code
_entity_poly.pdbx_strand_id
1 'polypeptide(L)'
;YDTSLFRKLGTNGFYIASWYLNKLYNPHIHPDVKFIVGGKEYKAGDLFIDNAASFIPKRITDYVQRAITPAVEDDIVTPSHWDCMEGRQLSIFFDYLSRHDGKENLYVLARGTNAPSLTRNEYCMNYTPTKDSTDFALTVRRLDEEDCHTVSSKPVQVRVHHKLKDKLTKNICICGDSLVDNGSVATEVYRLLAEDNDCVIHPLGTRGPEGGKHEGRGSWTFARYLADTDYAGKTNAFWDKIKGRLDFQKYCETNGYEGIDYFLIALGTNDVSQGTTLYRTEAEVQKFVDQAKQFIDALLDKETGFPNCKIGI
;
A
#
# COMPACT_ATOMS: atom_id res chain seq x y z
N TYR A 1 -1.07 -35.50 -12.47
CA TYR A 1 -2.22 -35.10 -13.29
C TYR A 1 -2.71 -36.30 -14.04
N ASP A 2 -3.86 -36.87 -13.68
CA ASP A 2 -4.44 -37.96 -14.43
C ASP A 2 -5.21 -37.45 -15.66
N THR A 3 -4.50 -37.30 -16.76
CA THR A 3 -5.09 -36.88 -18.03
C THR A 3 -6.08 -37.86 -18.61
N SER A 4 -6.12 -39.10 -18.12
CA SER A 4 -7.07 -40.12 -18.57
C SER A 4 -8.51 -39.75 -18.22
N LEU A 5 -8.69 -39.05 -17.10
CA LEU A 5 -9.98 -38.53 -16.66
C LEU A 5 -10.57 -37.56 -17.69
N PHE A 6 -9.76 -36.65 -18.23
CA PHE A 6 -10.21 -35.67 -19.20
C PHE A 6 -10.50 -36.27 -20.58
N ARG A 7 -9.79 -37.32 -20.97
CA ARG A 7 -10.07 -38.05 -22.21
C ARG A 7 -11.44 -38.74 -22.15
N LYS A 8 -11.84 -39.23 -21.00
CA LYS A 8 -13.18 -39.85 -20.81
C LYS A 8 -14.30 -38.80 -20.91
N LEU A 9 -14.03 -37.57 -20.55
CA LEU A 9 -15.00 -36.47 -20.62
C LEU A 9 -15.22 -35.95 -22.04
N GLY A 10 -14.25 -36.17 -22.93
CA GLY A 10 -14.39 -36.04 -24.40
C GLY A 10 -14.80 -34.70 -24.96
N THR A 11 -14.83 -33.63 -24.15
CA THR A 11 -15.31 -32.32 -24.59
C THR A 11 -14.27 -31.22 -24.28
N ASN A 12 -14.04 -30.34 -25.26
CA ASN A 12 -13.11 -29.24 -25.11
C ASN A 12 -13.47 -28.29 -23.95
N GLY A 13 -14.76 -28.18 -23.60
CA GLY A 13 -15.22 -27.36 -22.47
C GLY A 13 -14.69 -27.85 -21.11
N PHE A 14 -14.40 -29.13 -20.99
CA PHE A 14 -13.84 -29.68 -19.76
C PHE A 14 -12.37 -29.34 -19.57
N TYR A 15 -11.62 -29.11 -20.63
CA TYR A 15 -10.23 -28.74 -20.51
C TYR A 15 -10.02 -27.38 -19.84
N ILE A 16 -10.93 -26.44 -20.03
CA ILE A 16 -10.86 -25.12 -19.41
C ILE A 16 -11.07 -25.22 -17.90
N ALA A 17 -11.99 -26.05 -17.46
CA ALA A 17 -12.27 -26.32 -16.05
C ALA A 17 -11.51 -27.54 -15.50
N SER A 18 -10.73 -28.20 -16.35
CA SER A 18 -10.16 -29.51 -16.09
C SER A 18 -9.26 -29.56 -14.86
N TRP A 19 -8.45 -28.54 -14.66
CA TRP A 19 -7.58 -28.45 -13.49
C TRP A 19 -8.38 -28.40 -12.18
N TYR A 20 -9.41 -27.56 -12.14
CA TYR A 20 -10.30 -27.43 -11.00
C TYR A 20 -11.08 -28.71 -10.73
N LEU A 21 -11.67 -29.29 -11.78
CA LEU A 21 -12.39 -30.54 -11.68
C LEU A 21 -11.50 -31.70 -11.25
N ASN A 22 -10.27 -31.77 -11.77
CA ASN A 22 -9.31 -32.80 -11.37
C ASN A 22 -8.94 -32.66 -9.89
N LYS A 23 -8.71 -31.46 -9.40
CA LYS A 23 -8.35 -31.23 -8.00
C LYS A 23 -9.49 -31.63 -7.05
N LEU A 24 -10.74 -31.29 -7.38
CA LEU A 24 -11.89 -31.50 -6.50
C LEU A 24 -12.56 -32.89 -6.66
N TYR A 25 -12.55 -33.43 -7.87
CA TYR A 25 -13.39 -34.58 -8.22
C TYR A 25 -12.62 -35.74 -8.82
N ASN A 26 -11.30 -35.70 -8.77
CA ASN A 26 -10.51 -36.82 -9.21
C ASN A 26 -10.79 -38.04 -8.28
N PRO A 27 -11.38 -39.15 -8.79
CA PRO A 27 -11.72 -40.29 -7.97
C PRO A 27 -10.52 -40.98 -7.34
N HIS A 28 -9.30 -40.77 -7.85
CA HIS A 28 -8.07 -41.28 -7.24
C HIS A 28 -7.60 -40.44 -6.05
N ILE A 29 -7.92 -39.15 -6.04
CA ILE A 29 -7.53 -38.22 -4.96
C ILE A 29 -8.67 -38.08 -3.94
N HIS A 30 -9.93 -38.10 -4.42
CA HIS A 30 -11.12 -37.90 -3.61
C HIS A 30 -12.20 -38.94 -3.94
N PRO A 31 -11.99 -40.23 -3.59
CA PRO A 31 -12.90 -41.32 -3.96
C PRO A 31 -14.29 -41.17 -3.34
N ASP A 32 -14.37 -40.54 -2.19
CA ASP A 32 -15.59 -40.40 -1.40
C ASP A 32 -16.31 -39.04 -1.58
N VAL A 33 -15.81 -38.21 -2.48
CA VAL A 33 -16.44 -36.90 -2.73
C VAL A 33 -17.78 -37.10 -3.41
N LYS A 34 -18.81 -36.57 -2.78
CA LYS A 34 -20.16 -36.50 -3.30
C LYS A 34 -20.50 -35.03 -3.61
N PHE A 35 -21.25 -34.80 -4.67
CA PHE A 35 -21.74 -33.47 -5.02
C PHE A 35 -23.20 -33.54 -5.46
N ILE A 36 -23.90 -32.42 -5.25
CA ILE A 36 -25.32 -32.33 -5.57
C ILE A 36 -25.49 -31.37 -6.76
N VAL A 37 -26.08 -31.88 -7.84
CA VAL A 37 -26.39 -31.07 -9.02
C VAL A 37 -27.88 -31.22 -9.33
N GLY A 38 -28.61 -30.11 -9.33
CA GLY A 38 -30.04 -30.13 -9.59
C GLY A 38 -30.86 -30.94 -8.58
N GLY A 39 -30.39 -31.04 -7.31
CA GLY A 39 -31.03 -31.83 -6.25
C GLY A 39 -30.69 -33.30 -6.27
N LYS A 40 -29.90 -33.79 -7.21
CA LYS A 40 -29.46 -35.18 -7.30
C LYS A 40 -28.01 -35.35 -6.84
N GLU A 41 -27.74 -36.35 -6.00
CA GLU A 41 -26.40 -36.68 -5.52
C GLU A 41 -25.65 -37.50 -6.56
N TYR A 42 -24.39 -37.16 -6.77
CA TYR A 42 -23.46 -37.87 -7.66
C TYR A 42 -22.16 -38.16 -6.92
N LYS A 43 -21.53 -39.30 -7.28
CA LYS A 43 -20.14 -39.62 -6.93
C LYS A 43 -19.20 -39.07 -7.99
N ALA A 44 -17.93 -38.93 -7.65
CA ALA A 44 -16.90 -38.43 -8.56
C ALA A 44 -16.88 -39.16 -9.93
N GLY A 45 -17.10 -40.46 -9.94
CA GLY A 45 -17.18 -41.27 -11.17
C GLY A 45 -18.46 -41.08 -11.98
N ASP A 46 -19.58 -40.86 -11.33
CA ASP A 46 -20.92 -40.75 -11.98
C ASP A 46 -21.07 -39.53 -12.85
N LEU A 47 -20.48 -38.41 -12.44
CA LEU A 47 -20.53 -37.14 -13.15
C LEU A 47 -19.97 -37.21 -14.57
N PHE A 48 -19.02 -38.06 -14.76
CA PHE A 48 -18.33 -38.16 -16.03
C PHE A 48 -19.07 -39.00 -17.06
N ILE A 49 -20.06 -39.77 -16.63
CA ILE A 49 -20.79 -40.70 -17.49
C ILE A 49 -22.10 -40.08 -18.01
N ASP A 50 -22.92 -39.48 -17.13
CA ASP A 50 -24.30 -39.20 -17.50
C ASP A 50 -24.71 -37.71 -17.57
N ASN A 51 -24.00 -36.80 -16.92
CA ASN A 51 -24.46 -35.42 -16.77
C ASN A 51 -23.36 -34.37 -16.80
N ALA A 52 -22.28 -34.62 -17.49
CA ALA A 52 -21.17 -33.69 -17.59
C ALA A 52 -21.60 -32.28 -18.08
N ALA A 53 -22.48 -32.23 -19.07
CA ALA A 53 -22.99 -30.97 -19.61
C ALA A 53 -23.87 -30.19 -18.62
N SER A 54 -24.53 -30.86 -17.69
CA SER A 54 -25.36 -30.22 -16.65
C SER A 54 -24.53 -29.81 -15.43
N PHE A 55 -23.50 -30.55 -15.14
CA PHE A 55 -22.64 -30.29 -13.99
C PHE A 55 -21.74 -29.08 -14.20
N ILE A 56 -21.05 -29.00 -15.33
CA ILE A 56 -20.07 -27.96 -15.58
C ILE A 56 -20.68 -26.55 -15.57
N PRO A 57 -21.77 -26.26 -16.28
CA PRO A 57 -22.36 -24.93 -16.24
C PRO A 57 -22.72 -24.50 -14.82
N LYS A 58 -23.26 -25.38 -14.01
CA LYS A 58 -23.65 -25.05 -12.64
C LYS A 58 -22.45 -24.80 -11.73
N ARG A 59 -21.40 -25.61 -11.86
CA ARG A 59 -20.17 -25.44 -11.10
C ARG A 59 -19.35 -24.25 -11.55
N ILE A 60 -19.29 -24.00 -12.83
CA ILE A 60 -18.66 -22.79 -13.36
C ILE A 60 -19.43 -21.55 -12.89
N THR A 61 -20.76 -21.62 -12.84
CA THR A 61 -21.58 -20.52 -12.31
C THR A 61 -21.32 -20.31 -10.82
N ASP A 62 -21.26 -21.36 -10.02
CA ASP A 62 -20.95 -21.29 -8.59
C ASP A 62 -19.55 -20.72 -8.36
N TYR A 63 -18.58 -21.14 -9.16
CA TYR A 63 -17.21 -20.66 -9.13
C TYR A 63 -17.11 -19.19 -9.56
N VAL A 64 -17.77 -18.83 -10.67
CA VAL A 64 -17.83 -17.45 -11.16
C VAL A 64 -18.61 -16.56 -10.19
N GLN A 65 -19.68 -17.05 -9.56
CA GLN A 65 -20.38 -16.31 -8.51
C GLN A 65 -19.52 -16.11 -7.26
N ARG A 66 -18.73 -17.09 -6.86
CA ARG A 66 -17.74 -16.90 -5.77
C ARG A 66 -16.64 -15.91 -6.17
N ALA A 67 -16.20 -15.96 -7.42
CA ALA A 67 -15.23 -15.02 -7.95
C ALA A 67 -15.80 -13.61 -8.22
N ILE A 68 -17.13 -13.52 -8.46
CA ILE A 68 -17.86 -12.27 -8.71
C ILE A 68 -18.58 -11.78 -7.45
N THR A 69 -18.82 -12.66 -6.45
CA THR A 69 -19.24 -12.15 -5.14
C THR A 69 -18.20 -11.11 -4.76
N PRO A 70 -18.58 -9.83 -4.66
CA PRO A 70 -17.61 -8.81 -4.33
C PRO A 70 -16.95 -9.33 -3.05
N ALA A 71 -15.68 -9.62 -3.18
CA ALA A 71 -14.87 -9.93 -2.03
C ALA A 71 -15.22 -8.87 -1.01
N VAL A 72 -15.39 -9.30 0.23
CA VAL A 72 -15.33 -8.45 1.39
C VAL A 72 -14.52 -7.21 1.01
N GLU A 73 -15.15 -6.04 1.10
CA GLU A 73 -14.64 -4.75 0.69
C GLU A 73 -13.12 -4.68 0.64
N ASP A 74 -12.63 -4.48 -0.57
CA ASP A 74 -11.27 -4.06 -0.91
C ASP A 74 -10.17 -4.50 0.09
N ASP A 75 -9.96 -5.80 0.15
CA ASP A 75 -8.96 -6.44 1.02
C ASP A 75 -7.52 -6.02 0.64
N ILE A 76 -7.36 -5.58 -0.62
CA ILE A 76 -6.09 -5.10 -1.15
C ILE A 76 -5.94 -3.61 -0.86
N VAL A 77 -4.92 -3.28 -0.07
CA VAL A 77 -4.54 -1.90 0.26
C VAL A 77 -3.41 -1.48 -0.67
N THR A 78 -3.65 -0.46 -1.48
CA THR A 78 -2.61 0.13 -2.33
C THR A 78 -2.75 1.64 -2.35
N PRO A 79 -1.66 2.38 -2.53
CA PRO A 79 -1.76 3.79 -2.88
C PRO A 79 -2.41 3.94 -4.27
N SER A 80 -2.75 5.16 -4.65
CA SER A 80 -3.26 5.47 -6.00
C SER A 80 -2.23 5.16 -7.08
N HIS A 81 -0.95 5.30 -6.76
CA HIS A 81 0.19 4.98 -7.60
C HIS A 81 1.43 4.78 -6.74
N TRP A 82 2.41 4.06 -7.25
CA TRP A 82 3.77 4.03 -6.73
C TRP A 82 4.67 4.88 -7.59
N ASP A 83 5.56 5.61 -6.94
CA ASP A 83 6.62 6.35 -7.61
C ASP A 83 7.95 5.60 -7.47
N CYS A 84 8.70 5.50 -8.55
CA CYS A 84 10.03 4.94 -8.52
C CYS A 84 11.00 5.82 -9.33
N MET A 85 12.26 5.81 -8.95
CA MET A 85 13.28 6.66 -9.54
C MET A 85 14.33 5.82 -10.26
N GLU A 86 14.78 6.30 -11.41
CA GLU A 86 15.87 5.70 -12.17
C GLU A 86 17.06 5.32 -11.29
N GLY A 87 17.47 4.06 -11.36
CA GLY A 87 18.58 3.49 -10.59
C GLY A 87 18.26 3.21 -9.11
N ARG A 88 17.06 3.50 -8.61
CA ARG A 88 16.61 3.20 -7.25
C ARG A 88 15.61 2.06 -7.24
N GLN A 89 15.81 1.10 -6.33
CA GLN A 89 14.91 -0.03 -6.20
C GLN A 89 13.60 0.38 -5.52
N LEU A 90 12.48 0.14 -6.20
CA LEU A 90 11.15 0.09 -5.60
C LEU A 90 10.94 -1.30 -5.02
N SER A 91 10.62 -1.40 -3.74
CA SER A 91 10.25 -2.66 -3.07
C SER A 91 8.80 -2.58 -2.59
N ILE A 92 7.95 -3.45 -3.11
CA ILE A 92 6.53 -3.54 -2.75
C ILE A 92 6.36 -4.73 -1.82
N PHE A 93 6.26 -4.47 -0.52
CA PHE A 93 6.17 -5.48 0.52
C PHE A 93 4.75 -6.05 0.60
N PHE A 94 4.62 -7.37 0.61
CA PHE A 94 3.32 -8.06 0.62
C PHE A 94 2.54 -7.84 1.91
N ASP A 95 3.21 -7.72 3.05
CA ASP A 95 2.59 -7.49 4.36
C ASP A 95 1.74 -6.20 4.42
N TYR A 96 2.01 -5.23 3.54
CA TYR A 96 1.29 -3.96 3.50
C TYR A 96 0.20 -3.89 2.42
N LEU A 97 0.04 -4.97 1.63
CA LEU A 97 -0.92 -5.01 0.53
C LEU A 97 -2.26 -5.66 0.89
N SER A 98 -2.40 -6.24 2.07
CA SER A 98 -3.64 -6.84 2.54
C SER A 98 -3.95 -6.40 3.96
N ARG A 99 -5.25 -6.30 4.27
CA ARG A 99 -5.75 -6.04 5.63
C ARG A 99 -5.77 -7.29 6.50
N HIS A 100 -5.61 -8.45 5.90
CA HIS A 100 -5.68 -9.75 6.57
C HIS A 100 -4.36 -10.51 6.40
N ASP A 101 -4.13 -11.43 7.30
CA ASP A 101 -3.06 -12.42 7.15
C ASP A 101 -3.32 -13.25 5.87
N GLY A 102 -2.28 -13.70 5.21
CA GLY A 102 -2.41 -14.44 3.94
C GLY A 102 -1.61 -13.79 2.81
N LYS A 103 -0.46 -13.19 3.14
CA LYS A 103 0.49 -12.58 2.18
C LYS A 103 1.04 -13.56 1.15
N GLU A 104 1.06 -14.85 1.48
CA GLU A 104 1.48 -15.94 0.60
C GLU A 104 0.60 -16.04 -0.65
N ASN A 105 -0.65 -15.59 -0.55
CA ASN A 105 -1.63 -15.61 -1.63
C ASN A 105 -1.69 -14.29 -2.42
N LEU A 106 -0.80 -13.35 -2.13
CA LEU A 106 -0.68 -12.11 -2.87
C LEU A 106 0.27 -12.24 -4.06
N TYR A 107 -0.18 -11.76 -5.20
CA TYR A 107 0.57 -11.74 -6.45
C TYR A 107 0.56 -10.34 -7.03
N VAL A 108 1.75 -9.85 -7.39
CA VAL A 108 1.94 -8.58 -8.10
C VAL A 108 2.42 -8.89 -9.50
N LEU A 109 1.69 -8.43 -10.51
CA LEU A 109 1.95 -8.72 -11.91
C LEU A 109 2.08 -7.40 -12.70
N ALA A 110 3.16 -7.25 -13.43
CA ALA A 110 3.26 -6.19 -14.43
C ALA A 110 2.45 -6.59 -15.68
N ARG A 111 1.77 -5.63 -16.28
CA ARG A 111 0.93 -5.83 -17.47
C ARG A 111 1.29 -4.86 -18.58
N GLY A 112 1.14 -5.33 -19.83
CA GLY A 112 1.38 -4.56 -21.04
C GLY A 112 2.54 -5.10 -21.87
N THR A 113 2.63 -4.63 -23.09
CA THR A 113 3.70 -5.02 -24.04
C THR A 113 5.10 -4.59 -23.59
N ASN A 114 5.17 -3.54 -22.77
CA ASN A 114 6.40 -2.99 -22.20
C ASN A 114 6.49 -3.27 -20.69
N ALA A 115 5.80 -4.30 -20.20
CA ALA A 115 5.84 -4.64 -18.79
C ALA A 115 7.27 -4.98 -18.36
N PRO A 116 7.82 -4.33 -17.32
CA PRO A 116 9.18 -4.62 -16.87
C PRO A 116 9.26 -6.00 -16.21
N SER A 117 10.46 -6.54 -16.20
CA SER A 117 10.76 -7.73 -15.39
C SER A 117 10.78 -7.34 -13.92
N LEU A 118 9.95 -8.01 -13.14
CA LEU A 118 9.91 -7.87 -11.67
C LEU A 118 10.64 -9.05 -11.05
N THR A 119 11.38 -8.80 -9.98
CA THR A 119 11.97 -9.87 -9.17
C THR A 119 11.17 -10.04 -7.88
N ARG A 120 10.85 -11.29 -7.54
CA ARG A 120 10.10 -11.63 -6.33
C ARG A 120 10.99 -12.37 -5.34
N ASN A 121 10.90 -12.00 -4.08
CA ASN A 121 11.33 -12.83 -2.96
C ASN A 121 10.13 -13.17 -2.05
N GLU A 122 10.38 -13.75 -0.91
CA GLU A 122 9.35 -14.15 0.06
C GLU A 122 8.54 -12.96 0.60
N TYR A 123 9.15 -11.79 0.70
CA TYR A 123 8.58 -10.62 1.40
C TYR A 123 8.08 -9.53 0.47
N CYS A 124 8.66 -9.42 -0.72
CA CYS A 124 8.36 -8.30 -1.60
C CYS A 124 8.57 -8.60 -3.08
N MET A 125 8.00 -7.71 -3.89
CA MET A 125 8.29 -7.57 -5.31
C MET A 125 9.21 -6.37 -5.51
N ASN A 126 10.29 -6.55 -6.27
CA ASN A 126 11.29 -5.53 -6.52
C ASN A 126 11.34 -5.13 -7.99
N TYR A 127 11.57 -3.85 -8.22
CA TYR A 127 11.79 -3.28 -9.54
C TYR A 127 12.83 -2.16 -9.45
N THR A 128 13.79 -2.15 -10.37
CA THR A 128 14.76 -1.05 -10.49
C THR A 128 14.65 -0.45 -11.88
N PRO A 129 14.11 0.77 -12.04
CA PRO A 129 14.00 1.41 -13.34
C PRO A 129 15.35 1.81 -13.89
N THR A 130 15.47 1.74 -15.21
CA THR A 130 16.61 2.23 -15.99
C THR A 130 16.25 3.55 -16.67
N LYS A 131 17.21 4.17 -17.33
CA LYS A 131 17.00 5.40 -18.14
C LYS A 131 15.95 5.25 -19.24
N ASP A 132 15.70 4.01 -19.70
CA ASP A 132 14.76 3.72 -20.78
C ASP A 132 13.40 3.22 -20.25
N SER A 133 13.25 3.14 -18.94
CA SER A 133 12.00 2.72 -18.31
C SER A 133 10.93 3.79 -18.46
N THR A 134 9.68 3.36 -18.61
CA THR A 134 8.50 4.24 -18.67
C THR A 134 7.47 3.81 -17.65
N ASP A 135 6.47 4.63 -17.44
CA ASP A 135 5.32 4.32 -16.59
C ASP A 135 4.67 3.01 -17.04
N PHE A 136 4.22 2.23 -16.08
CA PHE A 136 3.55 0.96 -16.34
C PHE A 136 2.48 0.65 -15.31
N ALA A 137 1.62 -0.33 -15.62
CA ALA A 137 0.58 -0.79 -14.71
C ALA A 137 1.00 -2.08 -14.02
N LEU A 138 0.75 -2.14 -12.72
CA LEU A 138 0.75 -3.37 -11.94
C LEU A 138 -0.68 -3.80 -11.65
N THR A 139 -0.87 -5.08 -11.43
CA THR A 139 -2.09 -5.63 -10.85
C THR A 139 -1.71 -6.42 -9.62
N VAL A 140 -2.21 -5.99 -8.47
CA VAL A 140 -2.14 -6.78 -7.23
C VAL A 140 -3.33 -7.71 -7.23
N ARG A 141 -3.11 -8.99 -6.99
CA ARG A 141 -4.14 -10.02 -6.89
C ARG A 141 -3.98 -10.81 -5.61
N ARG A 142 -5.09 -11.09 -4.99
CA ARG A 142 -5.18 -12.11 -3.96
C ARG A 142 -5.83 -13.35 -4.54
N LEU A 143 -5.23 -14.50 -4.29
CA LEU A 143 -5.74 -15.80 -4.69
C LEU A 143 -6.31 -16.51 -3.48
N ASP A 144 -7.33 -17.34 -3.72
CA ASP A 144 -7.83 -18.28 -2.73
C ASP A 144 -6.79 -19.36 -2.46
N GLU A 145 -6.70 -19.81 -1.20
CA GLU A 145 -5.70 -20.80 -0.77
C GLU A 145 -6.00 -22.20 -1.34
N GLU A 146 -7.28 -22.52 -1.47
CA GLU A 146 -7.68 -23.87 -1.82
C GLU A 146 -7.59 -24.13 -3.32
N ASP A 147 -8.06 -23.18 -4.15
CA ASP A 147 -8.24 -23.41 -5.59
C ASP A 147 -7.52 -22.39 -6.47
N CYS A 148 -6.77 -21.47 -5.86
CA CYS A 148 -5.98 -20.43 -6.56
C CYS A 148 -6.80 -19.53 -7.50
N HIS A 149 -8.10 -19.38 -7.29
CA HIS A 149 -8.86 -18.38 -8.04
C HIS A 149 -8.59 -16.97 -7.50
N THR A 150 -8.80 -15.97 -8.35
CA THR A 150 -8.65 -14.58 -7.93
C THR A 150 -9.83 -14.15 -7.06
N VAL A 151 -9.57 -13.88 -5.79
CA VAL A 151 -10.58 -13.39 -4.83
C VAL A 151 -10.75 -11.89 -4.97
N SER A 152 -9.64 -11.16 -5.08
CA SER A 152 -9.64 -9.71 -5.31
C SER A 152 -8.53 -9.30 -6.27
N SER A 153 -8.70 -8.15 -6.93
CA SER A 153 -7.72 -7.66 -7.89
C SER A 153 -7.79 -6.14 -7.98
N LYS A 154 -6.65 -5.48 -7.81
CA LYS A 154 -6.55 -4.02 -7.87
C LYS A 154 -5.43 -3.58 -8.82
N PRO A 155 -5.75 -2.79 -9.85
CA PRO A 155 -4.74 -2.17 -10.70
C PRO A 155 -4.11 -0.98 -9.99
N VAL A 156 -2.81 -0.80 -10.17
CA VAL A 156 -2.04 0.34 -9.64
C VAL A 156 -1.07 0.82 -10.70
N GLN A 157 -0.95 2.12 -10.84
CA GLN A 157 0.04 2.72 -11.74
C GLN A 157 1.41 2.81 -11.04
N VAL A 158 2.47 2.56 -11.78
CA VAL A 158 3.83 2.87 -11.36
C VAL A 158 4.35 3.99 -12.25
N ARG A 159 4.73 5.09 -11.63
CA ARG A 159 5.34 6.23 -12.29
C ARG A 159 6.84 6.14 -12.18
N VAL A 160 7.50 6.26 -13.31
CA VAL A 160 8.96 6.23 -13.39
C VAL A 160 9.49 7.65 -13.52
N HIS A 161 10.30 8.04 -12.55
CA HIS A 161 10.96 9.36 -12.55
C HIS A 161 12.42 9.20 -12.97
N HIS A 162 12.82 10.03 -13.91
CA HIS A 162 14.20 10.06 -14.39
C HIS A 162 14.99 11.13 -13.64
N LYS A 163 16.31 10.98 -13.65
CA LYS A 163 17.22 11.97 -13.07
C LYS A 163 17.04 13.32 -13.77
N LEU A 164 17.05 14.37 -12.95
CA LEU A 164 16.96 15.73 -13.45
C LEU A 164 18.25 16.13 -14.16
N LYS A 165 18.12 16.98 -15.19
CA LYS A 165 19.28 17.56 -15.88
C LYS A 165 19.89 18.73 -15.10
N ASP A 166 19.05 19.48 -14.37
CA ASP A 166 19.44 20.66 -13.64
C ASP A 166 19.32 20.43 -12.12
N LYS A 167 20.26 20.98 -11.38
CA LYS A 167 20.22 20.91 -9.90
C LYS A 167 19.05 21.72 -9.37
N LEU A 168 18.26 21.09 -8.50
CA LEU A 168 17.19 21.77 -7.76
C LEU A 168 17.62 22.01 -6.32
N THR A 169 17.28 23.16 -5.79
CA THR A 169 17.37 23.47 -4.36
C THR A 169 16.00 23.30 -3.72
N LYS A 170 15.90 22.53 -2.63
CA LYS A 170 14.64 22.21 -1.98
C LYS A 170 14.74 22.29 -0.46
N ASN A 171 13.75 22.95 0.12
CA ASN A 171 13.54 23.07 1.55
C ASN A 171 12.63 21.95 2.01
N ILE A 172 13.13 21.06 2.88
CA ILE A 172 12.41 19.87 3.32
C ILE A 172 12.26 19.88 4.84
N CYS A 173 11.03 19.79 5.32
CA CYS A 173 10.70 19.58 6.72
C CYS A 173 10.23 18.16 6.95
N ILE A 174 10.80 17.47 7.94
CA ILE A 174 10.35 16.14 8.38
C ILE A 174 9.74 16.27 9.77
N CYS A 175 8.45 16.02 9.87
CA CYS A 175 7.67 16.09 11.11
C CYS A 175 7.24 14.67 11.53
N GLY A 176 7.27 14.38 12.81
CA GLY A 176 6.87 13.07 13.27
C GLY A 176 6.89 12.90 14.79
N ASP A 177 6.77 11.64 15.20
CA ASP A 177 6.79 11.22 16.59
C ASP A 177 8.19 10.78 17.06
N SER A 178 8.27 9.76 17.94
CA SER A 178 9.54 9.22 18.46
C SER A 178 10.44 8.61 17.37
N LEU A 179 9.89 8.15 16.28
CA LEU A 179 10.65 7.59 15.17
C LEU A 179 11.46 8.67 14.45
N VAL A 180 10.93 9.88 14.37
CA VAL A 180 11.66 11.05 13.83
C VAL A 180 12.47 11.75 14.90
N ASP A 181 11.98 11.82 16.15
CA ASP A 181 12.64 12.52 17.28
C ASP A 181 14.05 11.97 17.60
N ASN A 182 14.29 10.69 17.36
CA ASN A 182 15.62 10.10 17.53
C ASN A 182 16.66 10.54 16.47
N GLY A 183 16.21 11.21 15.41
CA GLY A 183 17.03 11.78 14.34
C GLY A 183 17.46 10.79 13.26
N SER A 184 17.33 9.48 13.46
CA SER A 184 17.82 8.46 12.50
C SER A 184 17.09 8.55 11.16
N VAL A 185 15.76 8.70 11.18
CA VAL A 185 14.95 8.81 9.96
C VAL A 185 15.34 10.05 9.17
N ALA A 186 15.40 11.21 9.82
CA ALA A 186 15.74 12.47 9.16
C ALA A 186 17.16 12.42 8.56
N THR A 187 18.12 11.96 9.34
CA THR A 187 19.53 11.85 8.91
C THR A 187 19.64 10.93 7.69
N GLU A 188 18.98 9.77 7.71
CA GLU A 188 19.06 8.81 6.60
C GLU A 188 18.35 9.31 5.35
N VAL A 189 17.17 9.93 5.48
CA VAL A 189 16.47 10.55 4.33
C VAL A 189 17.35 11.62 3.67
N TYR A 190 17.93 12.52 4.44
CA TYR A 190 18.79 13.57 3.87
C TYR A 190 20.08 13.00 3.28
N ARG A 191 20.67 11.97 3.91
CA ARG A 191 21.82 11.26 3.35
C ARG A 191 21.52 10.67 1.98
N LEU A 192 20.37 9.97 1.85
CA LEU A 192 19.95 9.37 0.59
C LEU A 192 19.66 10.42 -0.49
N LEU A 193 19.05 11.54 -0.12
CA LEU A 193 18.78 12.64 -1.03
C LEU A 193 20.08 13.34 -1.48
N ALA A 194 21.08 13.44 -0.60
CA ALA A 194 22.38 14.04 -0.92
C ALA A 194 23.24 13.16 -1.85
N GLU A 195 22.99 11.84 -1.91
CA GLU A 195 23.65 10.94 -2.85
C GLU A 195 23.23 11.20 -4.31
N ASP A 196 22.03 11.74 -4.52
CA ASP A 196 21.59 12.22 -5.81
C ASP A 196 22.11 13.64 -6.02
N ASN A 197 23.21 13.79 -6.76
CA ASN A 197 23.85 15.06 -7.03
C ASN A 197 22.98 16.10 -7.77
N ASP A 198 21.74 15.72 -8.08
CA ASP A 198 20.80 16.54 -8.83
C ASP A 198 19.94 17.43 -7.92
N CYS A 199 20.10 17.31 -6.58
CA CYS A 199 19.33 18.10 -5.63
C CYS A 199 20.20 18.62 -4.48
N VAL A 200 20.07 19.92 -4.19
CA VAL A 200 20.57 20.53 -2.96
C VAL A 200 19.42 20.59 -1.96
N ILE A 201 19.59 19.90 -0.84
CA ILE A 201 18.56 19.82 0.19
C ILE A 201 18.92 20.74 1.36
N HIS A 202 17.96 21.56 1.76
CA HIS A 202 18.01 22.33 2.99
C HIS A 202 17.10 21.67 4.02
N PRO A 203 17.65 20.94 5.01
CA PRO A 203 16.87 20.37 6.10
C PRO A 203 16.28 21.47 6.98
N LEU A 204 14.97 21.45 7.19
CA LEU A 204 14.27 22.38 8.07
C LEU A 204 13.89 21.69 9.38
N GLY A 205 14.07 22.39 10.50
CA GLY A 205 13.69 21.89 11.81
C GLY A 205 14.35 22.64 12.95
N THR A 206 13.69 22.63 14.11
CA THR A 206 14.23 23.20 15.35
C THR A 206 15.01 22.15 16.19
N ARG A 207 15.04 20.91 15.71
CA ARG A 207 15.64 19.75 16.39
C ARG A 207 16.61 19.02 15.45
N GLY A 208 17.51 18.23 16.05
CA GLY A 208 18.52 17.49 15.30
C GLY A 208 19.76 18.31 14.91
N PRO A 209 20.82 17.66 14.42
CA PRO A 209 22.03 18.29 13.93
C PRO A 209 21.78 19.03 12.61
N GLU A 210 22.72 19.87 12.18
CA GLU A 210 22.58 20.72 10.97
C GLU A 210 22.20 19.93 9.71
N GLY A 211 22.82 18.80 9.47
CA GLY A 211 22.50 17.94 8.31
C GLY A 211 21.32 16.98 8.50
N GLY A 212 20.62 17.04 9.64
CA GLY A 212 19.52 16.15 10.00
C GLY A 212 18.42 16.85 10.77
N LYS A 213 18.19 18.14 10.50
CA LYS A 213 17.13 18.93 11.16
C LYS A 213 15.74 18.33 10.91
N HIS A 214 14.89 18.36 11.95
CA HIS A 214 13.54 17.81 11.90
C HIS A 214 12.62 18.44 12.95
N GLU A 215 11.33 18.14 12.86
CA GLU A 215 10.30 18.48 13.85
C GLU A 215 9.68 17.23 14.49
N GLY A 216 10.49 16.20 14.73
CA GLY A 216 10.06 15.00 15.46
C GLY A 216 9.92 15.26 16.97
N ARG A 217 8.88 14.73 17.58
CA ARG A 217 8.61 14.80 19.02
C ARG A 217 8.07 13.49 19.55
N GLY A 218 8.82 12.84 20.43
CA GLY A 218 8.46 11.56 21.01
C GLY A 218 7.10 11.58 21.68
N SER A 219 6.31 10.56 21.43
CA SER A 219 4.93 10.36 21.92
C SER A 219 3.92 11.40 21.42
N TRP A 220 4.24 12.16 20.38
CA TRP A 220 3.31 13.14 19.84
C TRP A 220 2.32 12.49 18.85
N THR A 221 1.15 13.12 18.78
CA THR A 221 0.00 12.77 17.92
C THR A 221 -0.37 13.97 17.07
N PHE A 222 -1.22 13.78 16.05
CA PHE A 222 -1.81 14.91 15.32
C PHE A 222 -2.53 15.88 16.27
N ALA A 223 -3.27 15.36 17.25
CA ALA A 223 -3.95 16.21 18.24
C ALA A 223 -3.01 17.16 18.99
N ARG A 224 -1.77 16.70 19.29
CA ARG A 224 -0.77 17.54 19.96
C ARG A 224 -0.19 18.61 19.03
N TYR A 225 0.00 18.29 17.76
CA TYR A 225 0.41 19.29 16.77
C TYR A 225 -0.71 20.30 16.43
N LEU A 226 -1.97 19.97 16.66
CA LEU A 226 -3.11 20.86 16.42
C LEU A 226 -3.43 21.78 17.60
N ALA A 227 -2.59 21.86 18.62
CA ALA A 227 -2.82 22.64 19.84
C ALA A 227 -1.54 23.35 20.31
N ASP A 228 -1.71 24.31 21.23
CA ASP A 228 -0.59 24.91 21.99
C ASP A 228 -0.10 23.87 23.02
N THR A 229 0.65 22.90 22.53
CA THR A 229 1.11 21.80 23.34
C THR A 229 2.51 22.07 23.89
N ASP A 230 2.66 21.91 25.21
CA ASP A 230 3.92 21.67 25.89
C ASP A 230 3.84 20.29 26.55
N TYR A 231 4.55 19.33 26.00
CA TYR A 231 4.54 17.96 26.49
C TYR A 231 5.93 17.38 26.56
N ALA A 232 6.31 16.88 27.74
CA ALA A 232 7.63 16.32 28.00
C ALA A 232 8.78 17.29 27.64
N GLY A 233 8.61 18.57 27.94
CA GLY A 233 9.58 19.63 27.64
C GLY A 233 9.72 19.97 26.15
N LYS A 234 8.74 19.60 25.34
CA LYS A 234 8.72 19.86 23.91
C LYS A 234 7.48 20.66 23.52
N THR A 235 7.70 21.80 22.88
CA THR A 235 6.63 22.71 22.45
C THR A 235 6.31 22.47 20.96
N ASN A 236 5.10 22.88 20.56
CA ASN A 236 4.69 22.88 19.17
C ASN A 236 5.32 24.06 18.43
N ALA A 237 6.32 23.80 17.58
CA ALA A 237 7.01 24.83 16.83
C ALA A 237 6.14 25.52 15.77
N PHE A 238 5.09 24.85 15.32
CA PHE A 238 4.18 25.38 14.29
C PHE A 238 3.03 26.21 14.87
N TRP A 239 2.88 26.26 16.21
CA TRP A 239 1.76 26.94 16.85
C TRP A 239 2.04 28.43 17.09
N ASP A 240 1.25 29.28 16.47
CA ASP A 240 1.23 30.71 16.80
C ASP A 240 0.36 30.95 18.04
N LYS A 241 1.01 31.22 19.18
CA LYS A 241 0.31 31.48 20.45
C LYS A 241 -0.56 32.74 20.43
N ILE A 242 -0.22 33.72 19.59
CA ILE A 242 -0.96 34.98 19.48
C ILE A 242 -2.26 34.73 18.71
N LYS A 243 -2.17 34.04 17.60
CA LYS A 243 -3.33 33.72 16.74
C LYS A 243 -4.13 32.50 17.20
N GLY A 244 -3.55 31.69 18.09
CA GLY A 244 -4.18 30.46 18.59
C GLY A 244 -4.40 29.40 17.49
N ARG A 245 -3.49 29.29 16.52
CA ARG A 245 -3.59 28.37 15.40
C ARG A 245 -2.22 27.94 14.89
N LEU A 246 -2.19 26.91 14.05
CA LEU A 246 -1.00 26.58 13.26
C LEU A 246 -0.67 27.72 12.29
N ASP A 247 0.62 28.07 12.20
CA ASP A 247 1.13 29.06 11.26
C ASP A 247 2.54 28.66 10.80
N PHE A 248 2.60 27.95 9.68
CA PHE A 248 3.84 27.45 9.10
C PHE A 248 4.67 28.58 8.45
N GLN A 249 4.02 29.64 7.98
CA GLN A 249 4.74 30.84 7.51
C GLN A 249 5.47 31.50 8.67
N LYS A 250 4.78 31.68 9.80
CA LYS A 250 5.36 32.22 11.03
C LYS A 250 6.50 31.37 11.57
N TYR A 251 6.36 30.04 11.49
CA TYR A 251 7.42 29.09 11.82
C TYR A 251 8.67 29.34 10.95
N CYS A 252 8.51 29.48 9.63
CA CYS A 252 9.61 29.76 8.72
C CYS A 252 10.26 31.12 9.01
N GLU A 253 9.47 32.19 9.17
CA GLU A 253 9.97 33.53 9.53
C GLU A 253 10.80 33.49 10.81
N THR A 254 10.28 32.81 11.86
CA THR A 254 10.94 32.75 13.17
C THR A 254 12.30 32.03 13.12
N ASN A 255 12.42 31.05 12.22
CA ASN A 255 13.63 30.23 12.10
C ASN A 255 14.53 30.64 10.94
N GLY A 256 14.19 31.71 10.19
CA GLY A 256 14.97 32.19 9.06
C GLY A 256 14.91 31.28 7.83
N TYR A 257 13.82 30.56 7.64
CA TYR A 257 13.59 29.69 6.47
C TYR A 257 12.81 30.44 5.40
N GLU A 258 13.17 30.23 4.13
CA GLU A 258 12.50 30.87 2.99
C GLU A 258 11.12 30.29 2.69
N GLY A 259 10.86 29.05 3.14
CA GLY A 259 9.60 28.34 2.93
C GLY A 259 9.79 26.83 2.98
N ILE A 260 8.73 26.09 2.69
CA ILE A 260 8.72 24.62 2.70
C ILE A 260 8.28 24.10 1.32
N ASP A 261 9.20 23.43 0.60
CA ASP A 261 8.88 22.79 -0.68
C ASP A 261 8.26 21.40 -0.47
N TYR A 262 8.81 20.63 0.49
CA TYR A 262 8.36 19.29 0.83
C TYR A 262 8.18 19.17 2.34
N PHE A 263 7.07 18.54 2.73
CA PHE A 263 6.78 18.25 4.12
C PHE A 263 6.50 16.76 4.27
N LEU A 264 7.37 16.05 4.98
CA LEU A 264 7.23 14.62 5.24
C LEU A 264 6.61 14.41 6.62
N ILE A 265 5.53 13.66 6.68
CA ILE A 265 4.76 13.39 7.90
C ILE A 265 4.94 11.94 8.28
N ALA A 266 5.58 11.68 9.42
CA ALA A 266 5.70 10.34 10.02
C ALA A 266 4.99 10.34 11.38
N LEU A 267 3.66 10.47 11.34
CA LEU A 267 2.75 10.47 12.49
C LEU A 267 1.69 9.38 12.33
N GLY A 268 0.99 9.07 13.40
CA GLY A 268 -0.09 8.11 13.41
C GLY A 268 0.13 6.96 14.37
N THR A 269 1.37 6.53 14.59
CA THR A 269 1.69 5.42 15.50
C THR A 269 1.12 5.66 16.89
N ASN A 270 1.32 6.85 17.46
CA ASN A 270 0.78 7.18 18.78
C ASN A 270 -0.73 7.48 18.76
N ASP A 271 -1.28 7.90 17.63
CA ASP A 271 -2.71 8.14 17.50
C ASP A 271 -3.50 6.83 17.55
N VAL A 272 -2.96 5.75 16.98
CA VAL A 272 -3.61 4.43 16.94
C VAL A 272 -3.17 3.50 18.07
N SER A 273 -2.02 3.72 18.72
CA SER A 273 -1.44 2.83 19.72
C SER A 273 -1.59 3.31 21.17
N GLN A 274 -2.23 4.45 21.42
CA GLN A 274 -2.44 4.93 22.79
C GLN A 274 -3.46 4.06 23.53
N GLY A 275 -2.95 3.25 24.46
CA GLY A 275 -3.73 2.37 25.33
C GLY A 275 -3.34 0.90 25.20
N THR A 276 -3.95 0.07 26.01
CA THR A 276 -3.71 -1.38 26.08
C THR A 276 -4.43 -2.17 25.00
N THR A 277 -5.24 -1.52 24.17
CA THR A 277 -6.03 -2.14 23.11
C THR A 277 -5.43 -1.83 21.73
N LEU A 278 -5.10 -2.87 21.00
CA LEU A 278 -4.57 -2.78 19.63
C LEU A 278 -5.64 -2.39 18.58
N TYR A 279 -6.92 -2.43 18.98
CA TYR A 279 -8.03 -2.17 18.05
C TYR A 279 -8.73 -0.87 18.44
N ARG A 280 -8.87 0.03 17.48
CA ARG A 280 -9.62 1.27 17.60
C ARG A 280 -11.02 1.11 17.02
N THR A 281 -11.98 1.82 17.60
CA THR A 281 -13.31 1.93 17.00
C THR A 281 -13.24 2.75 15.71
N GLU A 282 -14.21 2.55 14.83
CA GLU A 282 -14.33 3.35 13.59
C GLU A 282 -14.36 4.85 13.89
N ALA A 283 -15.06 5.27 14.95
CA ALA A 283 -15.11 6.68 15.39
C ALA A 283 -13.73 7.23 15.79
N GLU A 284 -12.89 6.41 16.45
CA GLU A 284 -11.53 6.83 16.82
C GLU A 284 -10.62 6.94 15.58
N VAL A 285 -10.78 6.02 14.65
CA VAL A 285 -10.06 6.09 13.35
C VAL A 285 -10.49 7.31 12.57
N GLN A 286 -11.80 7.60 12.49
CA GLN A 286 -12.31 8.78 11.82
C GLN A 286 -11.79 10.06 12.46
N LYS A 287 -11.76 10.14 13.79
CA LYS A 287 -11.18 11.28 14.52
C LYS A 287 -9.71 11.49 14.17
N PHE A 288 -8.93 10.42 14.08
CA PHE A 288 -7.53 10.48 13.65
C PHE A 288 -7.40 11.03 12.22
N VAL A 289 -8.22 10.51 11.29
CA VAL A 289 -8.24 10.97 9.90
C VAL A 289 -8.60 12.46 9.81
N ASP A 290 -9.59 12.92 10.57
CA ASP A 290 -10.00 14.32 10.60
C ASP A 290 -8.89 15.23 11.15
N GLN A 291 -8.17 14.79 12.16
CA GLN A 291 -7.02 15.51 12.70
C GLN A 291 -5.85 15.58 11.71
N ALA A 292 -5.53 14.47 11.04
CA ALA A 292 -4.52 14.45 9.99
C ALA A 292 -4.88 15.41 8.86
N LYS A 293 -6.15 15.39 8.43
CA LYS A 293 -6.67 16.31 7.42
C LYS A 293 -6.57 17.76 7.86
N GLN A 294 -6.97 18.08 9.08
CA GLN A 294 -6.89 19.45 9.62
C GLN A 294 -5.43 19.96 9.65
N PHE A 295 -4.48 19.11 9.99
CA PHE A 295 -3.06 19.46 9.97
C PHE A 295 -2.58 19.76 8.54
N ILE A 296 -2.96 18.91 7.58
CA ILE A 296 -2.61 19.06 6.16
C ILE A 296 -3.27 20.32 5.57
N ASP A 297 -4.55 20.55 5.87
CA ASP A 297 -5.28 21.75 5.41
C ASP A 297 -4.60 23.04 5.91
N ALA A 298 -4.13 23.06 7.18
CA ALA A 298 -3.38 24.20 7.72
C ALA A 298 -2.00 24.40 7.04
N LEU A 299 -1.30 23.30 6.71
CA LEU A 299 -0.03 23.36 5.98
C LEU A 299 -0.21 23.91 4.55
N LEU A 300 -1.33 23.59 3.90
CA LEU A 300 -1.63 24.03 2.53
C LEU A 300 -2.44 25.35 2.48
N ASP A 301 -2.77 25.93 3.62
CA ASP A 301 -3.49 27.19 3.69
C ASP A 301 -2.68 28.36 3.09
N LYS A 302 -3.34 29.29 2.42
CA LYS A 302 -2.69 30.41 1.73
C LYS A 302 -2.13 31.47 2.67
N GLU A 303 -2.74 31.64 3.86
CA GLU A 303 -2.38 32.70 4.82
C GLU A 303 -1.36 32.22 5.86
N THR A 304 -1.37 30.91 6.18
CA THR A 304 -0.60 30.35 7.29
C THR A 304 0.31 29.20 6.89
N GLY A 305 0.19 28.74 5.65
CA GLY A 305 0.93 27.59 5.13
C GLY A 305 1.55 27.85 3.76
N PHE A 306 1.72 26.77 3.01
CA PHE A 306 2.38 26.74 1.71
C PHE A 306 1.54 25.94 0.71
N PRO A 307 0.66 26.58 -0.08
CA PRO A 307 -0.29 25.89 -0.99
C PRO A 307 0.36 24.99 -2.03
N ASN A 308 1.62 25.23 -2.36
CA ASN A 308 2.37 24.46 -3.36
C ASN A 308 3.29 23.40 -2.74
N CYS A 309 3.30 23.30 -1.40
CA CYS A 309 4.07 22.30 -0.68
C CYS A 309 3.66 20.88 -1.11
N LYS A 310 4.64 20.03 -1.34
CA LYS A 310 4.41 18.61 -1.62
C LYS A 310 4.47 17.83 -0.31
N ILE A 311 3.49 16.95 -0.10
CA ILE A 311 3.35 16.20 1.14
C ILE A 311 3.67 14.74 0.88
N GLY A 312 4.55 14.15 1.71
CA GLY A 312 4.79 12.72 1.84
C GLY A 312 4.27 12.23 3.19
N ILE A 313 3.62 11.08 3.20
CA ILE A 313 3.09 10.42 4.41
C ILE A 313 3.64 9.01 4.48
#